data_2b0581cbb3f66bdd6b0cc50a3a7c47b0
#
_entry.id   2b0581cbb3f66bdd6b0cc50a3a7c47b0
#
_cell.length_a   1.000
_cell.length_b   1.000
_cell.length_c   1.000
_cell.angle_alpha   90.00
_cell.angle_beta   90.00
_cell.angle_gamma   90.00
#
_symmetry.space_group_name_H-M   'P 1'
#
loop_
_entity.id
_entity.type
_entity.pdbx_description
1 polymer ?
#
loop_
_entity_poly.entity_id
_entity_poly.type
_entity_poly.pdbx_seq_one_letter_code
_entity_poly.pdbx_strand_id
1 'polypeptide(L)'
;VKVYTTSDPVSDTHPTTARQFDLARMLVKELQDLGLADAHVDEHCYVYATLPATPGHEAAKGLGFIAHMDTSPDAPGENVKPQIHENYDGGDVVLPGTGAVLSTKQFPFLAKLKGQTLITTDGTTLLGADDKAGVAEIMTMLEILQKENRPHGKICVGFTPDEEVGQGADLFDVEHFGAAYAYTVDGDEAGEISYENFNAAAAFVTVHGFSVHPGSAKNAMKNAQNIAIEFHNALPYYDRPEYTENREGFYHLCSMEGDVTGAKLGYIVRD
;
A
#
# COMPACT_ATOMS: atom_id res chain seq x y z
N VAL A 1 2.70 -1.54 -13.99
CA VAL A 1 3.17 -2.66 -13.15
C VAL A 1 4.58 -3.16 -13.51
N LYS A 2 5.10 -2.96 -14.74
CA LYS A 2 6.44 -3.45 -15.15
C LYS A 2 7.60 -2.62 -14.62
N VAL A 3 7.38 -1.40 -14.19
CA VAL A 3 8.42 -0.55 -13.57
C VAL A 3 8.65 -1.03 -12.15
N TYR A 4 9.90 -1.32 -11.81
CA TYR A 4 10.27 -1.81 -10.49
C TYR A 4 10.31 -0.65 -9.48
N THR A 5 9.47 -0.68 -8.47
CA THR A 5 9.28 0.43 -7.51
C THR A 5 9.15 -0.03 -6.05
N THR A 6 9.52 -1.27 -5.73
CA THR A 6 9.40 -1.79 -4.36
C THR A 6 10.14 -0.89 -3.36
N SER A 7 9.44 -0.48 -2.31
CA SER A 7 9.96 0.27 -1.17
C SER A 7 10.84 -0.59 -0.26
N ASP A 8 11.54 0.03 0.70
CA ASP A 8 12.45 -0.67 1.62
C ASP A 8 12.17 -0.24 3.07
N PRO A 9 11.62 -1.13 3.92
CA PRO A 9 11.22 -0.80 5.29
C PRO A 9 12.39 -0.54 6.24
N VAL A 10 13.64 -0.84 5.82
CA VAL A 10 14.84 -0.62 6.66
C VAL A 10 15.69 0.55 6.18
N SER A 11 15.28 1.25 5.15
CA SER A 11 15.97 2.42 4.61
C SER A 11 15.71 3.66 5.45
N ASP A 12 16.77 4.47 5.66
CA ASP A 12 16.68 5.78 6.33
C ASP A 12 16.50 6.93 5.33
N THR A 13 16.33 6.64 4.04
CA THR A 13 16.16 7.68 3.00
C THR A 13 14.69 7.85 2.62
N HIS A 14 14.34 9.01 2.05
CA HIS A 14 13.04 9.24 1.45
C HIS A 14 13.23 9.82 0.02
N PRO A 15 12.74 9.14 -1.04
CA PRO A 15 12.08 7.82 -0.98
C PRO A 15 13.02 6.73 -0.46
N THR A 16 12.44 5.68 0.11
CA THR A 16 13.20 4.55 0.67
C THR A 16 14.02 3.82 -0.40
N THR A 17 13.61 3.91 -1.66
CA THR A 17 14.37 3.39 -2.81
C THR A 17 14.36 4.37 -3.98
N ALA A 18 15.54 4.66 -4.52
CA ALA A 18 15.70 5.58 -5.66
C ALA A 18 15.00 5.09 -6.95
N ARG A 19 14.70 3.79 -7.05
CA ARG A 19 14.01 3.20 -8.22
C ARG A 19 12.59 3.73 -8.42
N GLN A 20 11.97 4.27 -7.40
CA GLN A 20 10.63 4.86 -7.47
C GLN A 20 10.62 6.10 -8.40
N PHE A 21 11.75 6.83 -8.49
CA PHE A 21 11.88 7.93 -9.45
C PHE A 21 11.72 7.50 -10.92
N ASP A 22 11.93 6.24 -11.26
CA ASP A 22 11.81 5.79 -12.63
C ASP A 22 10.33 5.83 -13.08
N LEU A 23 9.41 5.41 -12.23
CA LEU A 23 7.98 5.56 -12.48
C LEU A 23 7.55 7.03 -12.38
N ALA A 24 8.01 7.75 -11.37
CA ALA A 24 7.68 9.17 -11.18
C ALA A 24 8.01 10.01 -12.42
N ARG A 25 9.21 9.86 -12.99
CA ARG A 25 9.62 10.57 -14.22
C ARG A 25 8.80 10.18 -15.43
N MET A 26 8.40 8.91 -15.54
CA MET A 26 7.52 8.44 -16.62
C MET A 26 6.14 9.11 -16.50
N LEU A 27 5.56 9.15 -15.29
CA LEU A 27 4.26 9.78 -15.03
C LEU A 27 4.30 11.28 -15.29
N VAL A 28 5.36 11.98 -14.87
CA VAL A 28 5.54 13.41 -15.18
C VAL A 28 5.50 13.63 -16.69
N LYS A 29 6.22 12.81 -17.47
CA LYS A 29 6.22 12.94 -18.92
C LYS A 29 4.83 12.70 -19.51
N GLU A 30 4.12 11.66 -19.07
CA GLU A 30 2.79 11.34 -19.56
C GLU A 30 1.77 12.44 -19.19
N LEU A 31 1.85 13.01 -17.97
CA LEU A 31 1.03 14.15 -17.55
C LEU A 31 1.29 15.39 -18.42
N GLN A 32 2.55 15.67 -18.73
CA GLN A 32 2.92 16.78 -19.64
C GLN A 32 2.42 16.53 -21.06
N ASP A 33 2.53 15.30 -21.56
CA ASP A 33 1.99 14.90 -22.86
C ASP A 33 0.45 15.03 -22.92
N LEU A 34 -0.23 14.86 -21.78
CA LEU A 34 -1.66 15.16 -21.59
C LEU A 34 -1.95 16.67 -21.41
N GLY A 35 -0.94 17.55 -21.42
CA GLY A 35 -1.11 18.99 -21.35
C GLY A 35 -1.12 19.58 -19.94
N LEU A 36 -0.83 18.81 -18.89
CA LEU A 36 -0.60 19.32 -17.55
C LEU A 36 0.85 19.85 -17.44
N ALA A 37 1.04 21.09 -17.90
CA ALA A 37 2.38 21.66 -18.10
C ALA A 37 3.17 21.91 -16.80
N ASP A 38 2.49 21.96 -15.66
CA ASP A 38 3.08 22.10 -14.32
C ASP A 38 3.53 20.77 -13.71
N ALA A 39 3.26 19.64 -14.38
CA ALA A 39 3.63 18.32 -13.88
C ALA A 39 5.13 18.22 -13.61
N HIS A 40 5.48 17.85 -12.40
CA HIS A 40 6.86 17.68 -11.94
C HIS A 40 6.96 16.62 -10.85
N VAL A 41 8.16 16.16 -10.60
CA VAL A 41 8.52 15.35 -9.44
C VAL A 41 9.49 16.14 -8.57
N ASP A 42 9.25 16.15 -7.27
CA ASP A 42 10.12 16.83 -6.31
C ASP A 42 11.33 15.97 -5.89
N GLU A 43 12.15 16.50 -5.00
CA GLU A 43 13.36 15.83 -4.47
C GLU A 43 13.02 14.59 -3.60
N HIS A 44 11.79 14.50 -3.12
CA HIS A 44 11.29 13.41 -2.28
C HIS A 44 10.47 12.38 -3.06
N CYS A 45 10.46 12.48 -4.40
CA CYS A 45 9.76 11.58 -5.29
C CYS A 45 8.22 11.72 -5.31
N TYR A 46 7.66 12.81 -4.79
CA TYR A 46 6.25 13.10 -5.02
C TYR A 46 6.04 13.72 -6.39
N VAL A 47 5.04 13.21 -7.12
CA VAL A 47 4.61 13.80 -8.39
C VAL A 47 3.40 14.68 -8.16
N TYR A 48 3.46 15.90 -8.64
CA TYR A 48 2.36 16.86 -8.61
C TYR A 48 1.99 17.33 -10.01
N ALA A 49 0.70 17.49 -10.26
CA ALA A 49 0.21 18.11 -11.48
C ALA A 49 -1.17 18.73 -11.27
N THR A 50 -1.51 19.72 -12.07
CA THR A 50 -2.81 20.39 -12.05
C THR A 50 -3.45 20.40 -13.42
N LEU A 51 -4.69 19.90 -13.53
CA LEU A 51 -5.57 20.15 -14.64
C LEU A 51 -6.44 21.39 -14.29
N PRO A 52 -6.25 22.54 -14.96
CA PRO A 52 -7.01 23.75 -14.71
C PRO A 52 -8.53 23.53 -14.92
N ALA A 53 -9.35 24.28 -14.20
CA ALA A 53 -10.79 24.26 -14.40
C ALA A 53 -11.15 24.64 -15.84
N THR A 54 -12.20 24.01 -16.38
CA THR A 54 -12.77 24.43 -17.67
C THR A 54 -13.47 25.80 -17.53
N PRO A 55 -13.55 26.58 -18.63
CA PRO A 55 -14.20 27.89 -18.60
C PRO A 55 -15.60 27.86 -17.96
N GLY A 56 -15.81 28.74 -16.99
CA GLY A 56 -17.06 28.82 -16.21
C GLY A 56 -17.14 27.93 -14.97
N HIS A 57 -16.10 27.13 -14.69
CA HIS A 57 -16.02 26.24 -13.53
C HIS A 57 -14.87 26.60 -12.55
N GLU A 58 -14.27 27.79 -12.71
CA GLU A 58 -13.13 28.26 -11.92
C GLU A 58 -13.47 28.49 -10.45
N ALA A 59 -14.76 28.73 -10.14
CA ALA A 59 -15.25 28.90 -8.78
C ALA A 59 -15.47 27.59 -8.03
N ALA A 60 -15.39 26.44 -8.71
CA ALA A 60 -15.50 25.13 -8.07
C ALA A 60 -14.26 24.86 -7.20
N LYS A 61 -14.50 24.22 -6.04
CA LYS A 61 -13.39 23.79 -5.18
C LYS A 61 -12.50 22.80 -5.91
N GLY A 62 -11.19 22.95 -5.75
CA GLY A 62 -10.22 22.02 -6.29
C GLY A 62 -10.39 20.62 -5.68
N LEU A 63 -10.42 19.60 -6.54
CA LEU A 63 -10.54 18.20 -6.16
C LEU A 63 -9.21 17.50 -6.44
N GLY A 64 -8.69 16.79 -5.44
CA GLY A 64 -7.47 16.01 -5.55
C GLY A 64 -7.73 14.53 -5.78
N PHE A 65 -6.80 13.90 -6.51
CA PHE A 65 -6.71 12.44 -6.64
C PHE A 65 -5.28 12.02 -6.35
N ILE A 66 -5.13 11.01 -5.50
CA ILE A 66 -3.84 10.52 -5.01
C ILE A 66 -3.79 9.01 -5.20
N ALA A 67 -2.63 8.50 -5.59
CA ALA A 67 -2.31 7.07 -5.66
C ALA A 67 -0.84 6.87 -5.34
N HIS A 68 -0.44 5.70 -4.83
CA HIS A 68 0.97 5.45 -4.57
C HIS A 68 1.67 4.71 -5.69
N MET A 69 2.98 4.93 -5.80
CA MET A 69 3.81 4.39 -6.89
C MET A 69 4.60 3.15 -6.50
N ASP A 70 4.89 3.02 -5.21
CA ASP A 70 5.67 1.90 -4.72
C ASP A 70 4.87 0.60 -4.68
N THR A 71 5.55 -0.48 -4.41
CA THR A 71 4.94 -1.80 -4.20
C THR A 71 5.53 -2.42 -2.95
N SER A 72 4.74 -3.28 -2.30
CA SER A 72 5.10 -3.94 -1.05
C SER A 72 6.42 -4.71 -1.15
N PRO A 73 7.27 -4.63 -0.10
CA PRO A 73 8.48 -5.45 0.02
C PRO A 73 8.20 -6.92 0.41
N ASP A 74 6.96 -7.29 0.69
CA ASP A 74 6.59 -8.63 1.19
C ASP A 74 6.83 -9.76 0.18
N ALA A 75 6.88 -9.43 -1.11
CA ALA A 75 7.22 -10.37 -2.17
C ALA A 75 7.99 -9.67 -3.31
N PRO A 76 8.70 -10.43 -4.17
CA PRO A 76 9.47 -9.84 -5.28
C PRO A 76 8.61 -8.95 -6.19
N GLY A 77 9.08 -7.74 -6.48
CA GLY A 77 8.41 -6.75 -7.35
C GLY A 77 9.16 -6.44 -8.64
N GLU A 78 10.27 -7.15 -8.93
CA GLU A 78 11.09 -6.94 -10.12
C GLU A 78 10.74 -7.95 -11.23
N ASN A 79 10.82 -7.51 -12.49
CA ASN A 79 10.54 -8.33 -13.67
C ASN A 79 9.11 -8.90 -13.71
N VAL A 80 8.14 -8.11 -13.33
CA VAL A 80 6.72 -8.48 -13.34
C VAL A 80 6.27 -8.89 -14.74
N LYS A 81 5.61 -10.06 -14.83
CA LYS A 81 5.08 -10.64 -16.07
C LYS A 81 3.55 -10.74 -15.99
N PRO A 82 2.84 -9.67 -16.35
CA PRO A 82 1.38 -9.67 -16.31
C PRO A 82 0.80 -10.72 -17.27
N GLN A 83 -0.22 -11.43 -16.79
CA GLN A 83 -1.01 -12.39 -17.56
C GLN A 83 -2.42 -11.80 -17.74
N ILE A 84 -2.87 -11.66 -18.97
CA ILE A 84 -4.19 -11.09 -19.28
C ILE A 84 -5.14 -12.23 -19.65
N HIS A 85 -6.21 -12.36 -18.89
CA HIS A 85 -7.27 -13.37 -19.07
C HIS A 85 -8.53 -12.65 -19.58
N GLU A 86 -8.63 -12.47 -20.90
CA GLU A 86 -9.79 -11.84 -21.51
C GLU A 86 -11.03 -12.75 -21.36
N ASN A 87 -12.18 -12.12 -21.08
CA ASN A 87 -13.45 -12.82 -20.91
C ASN A 87 -13.34 -14.00 -19.90
N TYR A 88 -12.75 -13.69 -18.75
CA TYR A 88 -12.46 -14.68 -17.70
C TYR A 88 -13.69 -15.54 -17.37
N ASP A 89 -13.49 -16.84 -17.26
CA ASP A 89 -14.59 -17.81 -17.11
C ASP A 89 -15.14 -17.92 -15.69
N GLY A 90 -14.46 -17.32 -14.71
CA GLY A 90 -14.83 -17.37 -13.28
C GLY A 90 -14.31 -18.60 -12.55
N GLY A 91 -13.42 -19.40 -13.16
CA GLY A 91 -12.82 -20.60 -12.59
C GLY A 91 -11.47 -20.38 -11.92
N ASP A 92 -10.78 -21.46 -11.57
CA ASP A 92 -9.45 -21.39 -11.00
C ASP A 92 -8.42 -20.93 -12.04
N VAL A 93 -7.43 -20.12 -11.62
CA VAL A 93 -6.36 -19.62 -12.49
C VAL A 93 -5.03 -20.22 -12.08
N VAL A 94 -4.36 -20.89 -13.01
CA VAL A 94 -2.99 -21.40 -12.82
C VAL A 94 -1.98 -20.33 -13.19
N LEU A 95 -1.07 -20.00 -12.29
CA LEU A 95 0.02 -19.04 -12.51
C LEU A 95 1.21 -19.76 -13.17
N PRO A 96 1.58 -19.44 -14.42
CA PRO A 96 2.47 -20.29 -15.22
C PRO A 96 3.92 -20.33 -14.74
N GLY A 97 4.37 -19.32 -14.00
CA GLY A 97 5.77 -19.25 -13.52
C GLY A 97 6.05 -20.17 -12.32
N THR A 98 5.04 -20.46 -11.50
CA THR A 98 5.20 -21.28 -10.29
C THR A 98 4.31 -22.51 -10.27
N GLY A 99 3.27 -22.56 -11.10
CA GLY A 99 2.22 -23.57 -11.03
C GLY A 99 1.24 -23.37 -9.85
N ALA A 100 1.36 -22.27 -9.11
CA ALA A 100 0.40 -21.92 -8.07
C ALA A 100 -1.00 -21.70 -8.67
N VAL A 101 -2.03 -21.98 -7.88
CA VAL A 101 -3.42 -21.89 -8.33
C VAL A 101 -4.15 -20.85 -7.48
N LEU A 102 -4.69 -19.84 -8.14
CA LEU A 102 -5.68 -18.94 -7.55
C LEU A 102 -7.03 -19.67 -7.61
N SER A 103 -7.37 -20.35 -6.51
CA SER A 103 -8.56 -21.17 -6.45
C SER A 103 -9.78 -20.36 -6.04
N THR A 104 -10.89 -20.53 -6.75
CA THR A 104 -12.19 -19.94 -6.39
C THR A 104 -12.71 -20.43 -5.04
N LYS A 105 -12.21 -21.56 -4.55
CA LYS A 105 -12.51 -22.03 -3.20
C LYS A 105 -11.81 -21.19 -2.13
N GLN A 106 -10.56 -20.78 -2.38
CA GLN A 106 -9.76 -19.92 -1.48
C GLN A 106 -10.13 -18.45 -1.67
N PHE A 107 -10.38 -18.03 -2.90
CA PHE A 107 -10.73 -16.67 -3.32
C PHE A 107 -12.10 -16.64 -4.00
N PRO A 108 -13.21 -16.70 -3.24
CA PRO A 108 -14.55 -16.81 -3.82
C PRO A 108 -14.98 -15.62 -4.70
N PHE A 109 -14.37 -14.46 -4.49
CA PHE A 109 -14.63 -13.25 -5.30
C PHE A 109 -14.28 -13.45 -6.79
N LEU A 110 -13.34 -14.34 -7.12
CA LEU A 110 -12.95 -14.63 -8.51
C LEU A 110 -14.17 -15.05 -9.35
N ALA A 111 -15.09 -15.80 -8.77
CA ALA A 111 -16.31 -16.22 -9.49
C ALA A 111 -17.20 -15.03 -9.89
N LYS A 112 -17.14 -13.90 -9.15
CA LYS A 112 -17.89 -12.68 -9.47
C LYS A 112 -17.31 -11.94 -10.68
N LEU A 113 -16.04 -12.20 -11.04
CA LEU A 113 -15.33 -11.54 -12.14
C LEU A 113 -15.56 -12.22 -13.49
N LYS A 114 -16.43 -13.23 -13.56
CA LYS A 114 -16.77 -13.93 -14.81
C LYS A 114 -17.20 -12.95 -15.90
N GLY A 115 -16.62 -13.09 -17.08
CA GLY A 115 -16.89 -12.25 -18.25
C GLY A 115 -16.10 -10.93 -18.28
N GLN A 116 -15.34 -10.64 -17.23
CA GLN A 116 -14.44 -9.48 -17.19
C GLN A 116 -13.03 -9.87 -17.68
N THR A 117 -12.19 -8.89 -17.89
CA THR A 117 -10.75 -9.13 -18.11
C THR A 117 -10.05 -9.15 -16.76
N LEU A 118 -9.46 -10.29 -16.41
CA LEU A 118 -8.66 -10.46 -15.20
C LEU A 118 -7.18 -10.34 -15.56
N ILE A 119 -6.43 -9.60 -14.75
CA ILE A 119 -4.97 -9.49 -14.88
C ILE A 119 -4.33 -10.10 -13.65
N THR A 120 -3.41 -11.05 -13.87
CA THR A 120 -2.61 -11.67 -12.80
C THR A 120 -1.12 -11.52 -13.09
N THR A 121 -0.27 -11.88 -12.15
CA THR A 121 1.15 -12.17 -12.39
C THR A 121 1.33 -13.61 -12.88
N ASP A 122 2.57 -13.97 -13.25
CA ASP A 122 2.94 -15.37 -13.52
C ASP A 122 3.15 -16.20 -12.24
N GLY A 123 3.05 -15.61 -11.07
CA GLY A 123 3.24 -16.21 -9.75
C GLY A 123 4.66 -16.06 -9.19
N THR A 124 5.61 -15.51 -9.94
CA THR A 124 6.99 -15.31 -9.45
C THR A 124 7.18 -13.99 -8.73
N THR A 125 6.25 -13.04 -8.90
CA THR A 125 6.29 -11.70 -8.32
C THR A 125 4.91 -11.26 -7.84
N LEU A 126 4.83 -10.15 -7.09
CA LEU A 126 3.60 -9.35 -7.03
C LEU A 126 3.20 -8.88 -8.42
N LEU A 127 1.91 -8.60 -8.63
CA LEU A 127 1.45 -7.87 -9.81
C LEU A 127 1.77 -6.38 -9.67
N GLY A 128 1.64 -5.83 -8.46
CA GLY A 128 1.79 -4.40 -8.16
C GLY A 128 0.58 -3.60 -8.67
N ALA A 129 -0.61 -4.21 -8.66
CA ALA A 129 -1.85 -3.48 -8.93
C ALA A 129 -2.18 -2.51 -7.80
N ASP A 130 -1.84 -2.86 -6.61
CA ASP A 130 -1.71 -2.01 -5.45
C ASP A 130 -0.37 -1.24 -5.53
N ASP A 131 -0.37 0.10 -5.77
CA ASP A 131 -1.56 0.87 -6.20
C ASP A 131 -1.37 1.47 -7.61
N LYS A 132 -0.64 0.77 -8.48
CA LYS A 132 -0.49 1.19 -9.88
C LYS A 132 -1.79 1.09 -10.68
N ALA A 133 -2.83 0.44 -10.13
CA ALA A 133 -4.17 0.50 -10.68
C ALA A 133 -4.76 1.89 -10.49
N GLY A 134 -4.73 2.43 -9.27
CA GLY A 134 -5.17 3.80 -9.00
C GLY A 134 -4.40 4.85 -9.80
N VAL A 135 -3.08 4.67 -9.95
CA VAL A 135 -2.29 5.50 -10.88
C VAL A 135 -2.87 5.45 -12.31
N ALA A 136 -3.15 4.25 -12.83
CA ALA A 136 -3.69 4.10 -14.18
C ALA A 136 -5.12 4.66 -14.32
N GLU A 137 -5.94 4.53 -13.29
CA GLU A 137 -7.30 5.08 -13.24
C GLU A 137 -7.28 6.61 -13.29
N ILE A 138 -6.42 7.25 -12.47
CA ILE A 138 -6.26 8.72 -12.48
C ILE A 138 -5.79 9.19 -13.85
N MET A 139 -4.76 8.57 -14.43
CA MET A 139 -4.24 8.94 -15.75
C MET A 139 -5.30 8.77 -16.84
N THR A 140 -6.07 7.69 -16.80
CA THR A 140 -7.17 7.42 -17.75
C THR A 140 -8.31 8.42 -17.59
N MET A 141 -8.66 8.76 -16.35
CA MET A 141 -9.68 9.80 -16.06
C MET A 141 -9.28 11.13 -16.69
N LEU A 142 -8.04 11.58 -16.52
CA LEU A 142 -7.53 12.82 -17.10
C LEU A 142 -7.61 12.81 -18.63
N GLU A 143 -7.20 11.69 -19.24
CA GLU A 143 -7.26 11.51 -20.68
C GLU A 143 -8.71 11.61 -21.22
N ILE A 144 -9.65 10.93 -20.55
CA ILE A 144 -11.08 10.95 -20.93
C ILE A 144 -11.67 12.35 -20.79
N LEU A 145 -11.43 13.04 -19.66
CA LEU A 145 -11.93 14.39 -19.42
C LEU A 145 -11.54 15.36 -20.55
N GLN A 146 -10.28 15.28 -20.98
CA GLN A 146 -9.75 16.13 -22.03
C GLN A 146 -10.25 15.73 -23.44
N LYS A 147 -10.21 14.44 -23.78
CA LYS A 147 -10.69 13.94 -25.10
C LYS A 147 -12.17 14.25 -25.33
N GLU A 148 -12.99 14.13 -24.29
CA GLU A 148 -14.42 14.35 -24.37
C GLU A 148 -14.83 15.79 -24.06
N ASN A 149 -13.87 16.68 -23.76
CA ASN A 149 -14.10 18.06 -23.34
C ASN A 149 -15.16 18.17 -22.23
N ARG A 150 -15.11 17.29 -21.24
CA ARG A 150 -16.06 17.30 -20.11
C ARG A 150 -15.83 18.51 -19.22
N PRO A 151 -16.87 19.26 -18.83
CA PRO A 151 -16.73 20.34 -17.87
C PRO A 151 -16.27 19.84 -16.51
N HIS A 152 -15.28 20.53 -15.92
CA HIS A 152 -14.75 20.19 -14.58
C HIS A 152 -14.17 21.42 -13.87
N GLY A 153 -14.14 21.39 -12.54
CA GLY A 153 -13.35 22.31 -11.73
C GLY A 153 -11.85 21.98 -11.79
N LYS A 154 -11.04 22.69 -11.00
CA LYS A 154 -9.62 22.38 -10.85
C LYS A 154 -9.43 20.94 -10.33
N ILE A 155 -8.59 20.16 -10.99
CA ILE A 155 -8.19 18.81 -10.54
C ILE A 155 -6.70 18.82 -10.19
N CYS A 156 -6.37 18.38 -9.00
CA CYS A 156 -5.00 18.21 -8.52
C CYS A 156 -4.66 16.73 -8.50
N VAL A 157 -3.49 16.37 -8.99
CA VAL A 157 -2.98 14.99 -9.03
C VAL A 157 -1.74 14.90 -8.16
N GLY A 158 -1.71 13.90 -7.30
CA GLY A 158 -0.56 13.55 -6.48
C GLY A 158 -0.22 12.07 -6.61
N PHE A 159 1.04 11.73 -6.93
CA PHE A 159 1.50 10.35 -6.79
C PHE A 159 2.59 10.30 -5.74
N THR A 160 2.44 9.37 -4.78
CA THR A 160 3.27 9.29 -3.58
C THR A 160 4.24 8.11 -3.65
N PRO A 161 5.45 8.23 -3.07
CA PRO A 161 6.32 7.09 -2.78
C PRO A 161 5.96 6.47 -1.42
N ASP A 162 6.55 5.32 -1.10
CA ASP A 162 6.71 4.75 0.25
C ASP A 162 5.44 4.54 1.07
N GLU A 163 4.27 4.39 0.43
CA GLU A 163 3.01 4.10 1.12
C GLU A 163 3.08 2.76 1.86
N GLU A 164 3.59 1.73 1.19
CA GLU A 164 3.67 0.34 1.65
C GLU A 164 4.59 0.12 2.88
N VAL A 165 5.37 1.14 3.21
CA VAL A 165 6.19 1.18 4.43
C VAL A 165 5.72 2.25 5.42
N GLY A 166 4.52 2.83 5.18
CA GLY A 166 3.84 3.76 6.07
C GLY A 166 4.41 5.18 6.05
N GLN A 167 5.16 5.57 5.02
CA GLN A 167 5.80 6.89 4.91
C GLN A 167 5.22 7.74 3.77
N GLY A 168 4.19 7.27 3.08
CA GLY A 168 3.65 7.93 1.90
C GLY A 168 3.18 9.36 2.09
N ALA A 169 2.77 9.74 3.29
CA ALA A 169 2.30 11.09 3.60
C ALA A 169 3.34 12.00 4.27
N ASP A 170 4.51 11.48 4.66
CA ASP A 170 5.43 12.15 5.59
C ASP A 170 5.95 13.51 5.07
N LEU A 171 6.24 13.61 3.77
CA LEU A 171 6.77 14.80 3.13
C LEU A 171 5.85 15.33 2.02
N PHE A 172 4.60 14.87 1.95
CA PHE A 172 3.64 15.35 0.95
C PHE A 172 3.30 16.82 1.20
N ASP A 173 3.56 17.68 0.23
CA ASP A 173 3.27 19.11 0.31
C ASP A 173 1.77 19.38 0.04
N VAL A 174 0.99 19.34 1.10
CA VAL A 174 -0.47 19.58 1.06
C VAL A 174 -0.80 20.99 0.57
N GLU A 175 0.01 21.99 0.91
CA GLU A 175 -0.21 23.38 0.51
C GLU A 175 0.04 23.55 -0.99
N HIS A 176 1.14 23.01 -1.49
CA HIS A 176 1.48 23.01 -2.91
C HIS A 176 0.44 22.21 -3.74
N PHE A 177 0.03 21.04 -3.25
CA PHE A 177 -1.01 20.23 -3.88
C PHE A 177 -2.30 21.00 -4.10
N GLY A 178 -2.71 21.83 -3.15
CA GLY A 178 -3.70 22.89 -3.30
C GLY A 178 -5.12 22.42 -3.67
N ALA A 179 -5.49 21.19 -3.33
CA ALA A 179 -6.86 20.70 -3.39
C ALA A 179 -7.64 21.07 -2.13
N ALA A 180 -8.95 21.32 -2.26
CA ALA A 180 -9.81 21.58 -1.10
C ALA A 180 -10.12 20.28 -0.33
N TYR A 181 -10.16 19.16 -1.02
CA TYR A 181 -10.27 17.79 -0.52
C TYR A 181 -9.77 16.84 -1.60
N ALA A 182 -9.38 15.63 -1.20
CA ALA A 182 -8.85 14.64 -2.12
C ALA A 182 -9.43 13.25 -1.84
N TYR A 183 -9.39 12.40 -2.86
CA TYR A 183 -9.59 10.96 -2.76
C TYR A 183 -8.27 10.26 -3.02
N THR A 184 -7.91 9.33 -2.13
CA THR A 184 -6.90 8.33 -2.43
C THR A 184 -7.57 7.21 -3.21
N VAL A 185 -7.04 6.91 -4.40
CA VAL A 185 -7.58 5.88 -5.31
C VAL A 185 -6.83 4.58 -5.06
N ASP A 186 -7.12 3.97 -3.93
CA ASP A 186 -6.39 2.83 -3.36
C ASP A 186 -7.40 1.98 -2.57
N GLY A 187 -8.44 1.53 -3.26
CA GLY A 187 -9.57 0.85 -2.67
C GLY A 187 -9.69 -0.62 -3.10
N ASP A 188 -10.53 -1.37 -2.38
CA ASP A 188 -10.76 -2.80 -2.61
C ASP A 188 -11.76 -3.08 -3.76
N GLU A 189 -13.02 -2.75 -3.56
CA GLU A 189 -14.09 -3.08 -4.52
C GLU A 189 -14.49 -1.84 -5.35
N ALA A 190 -14.69 -2.06 -6.65
CA ALA A 190 -15.13 -1.00 -7.55
C ALA A 190 -16.47 -0.39 -7.11
N GLY A 191 -16.49 0.95 -6.95
CA GLY A 191 -17.67 1.70 -6.53
C GLY A 191 -17.79 1.91 -5.03
N GLU A 192 -16.86 1.44 -4.24
CA GLU A 192 -16.76 1.72 -2.81
C GLU A 192 -16.10 3.09 -2.57
N ILE A 193 -16.59 3.81 -1.56
CA ILE A 193 -15.98 5.05 -1.07
C ILE A 193 -15.91 4.94 0.44
N SER A 194 -14.70 4.84 0.98
CA SER A 194 -14.44 4.91 2.41
C SER A 194 -14.24 6.36 2.84
N TYR A 195 -14.97 6.80 3.87
CA TYR A 195 -14.90 8.16 4.40
C TYR A 195 -14.64 8.18 5.92
N GLU A 196 -14.42 7.03 6.49
CA GLU A 196 -14.03 6.86 7.90
C GLU A 196 -12.56 6.47 7.97
N ASN A 197 -11.90 6.90 9.02
CA ASN A 197 -10.54 6.51 9.36
C ASN A 197 -10.49 5.90 10.76
N PHE A 198 -9.35 5.40 11.15
CA PHE A 198 -9.10 4.76 12.43
C PHE A 198 -7.79 5.27 13.04
N ASN A 199 -7.62 5.08 14.34
CA ASN A 199 -6.34 5.32 14.99
C ASN A 199 -5.41 4.14 14.73
N ALA A 200 -4.17 4.43 14.37
CA ALA A 200 -3.14 3.43 14.08
C ALA A 200 -1.87 3.73 14.87
N ALA A 201 -1.28 2.69 15.45
CA ALA A 201 0.02 2.78 16.10
C ALA A 201 0.81 1.49 15.88
N ALA A 202 2.14 1.60 15.96
CA ALA A 202 3.03 0.46 16.12
C ALA A 202 3.56 0.43 17.57
N ALA A 203 3.69 -0.76 18.15
CA ALA A 203 4.28 -0.92 19.47
C ALA A 203 5.42 -1.95 19.40
N PHE A 204 6.60 -1.52 19.85
CA PHE A 204 7.78 -2.37 19.92
C PHE A 204 8.12 -2.66 21.39
N VAL A 205 8.15 -3.93 21.76
CA VAL A 205 8.45 -4.39 23.10
C VAL A 205 9.79 -5.09 23.11
N THR A 206 10.72 -4.60 23.93
CA THR A 206 12.02 -5.24 24.13
C THR A 206 12.09 -5.82 25.55
N VAL A 207 12.41 -7.10 25.65
CA VAL A 207 12.55 -7.82 26.91
C VAL A 207 14.03 -8.15 27.12
N HIS A 208 14.57 -7.80 28.26
CA HIS A 208 15.94 -8.13 28.66
C HIS A 208 15.96 -9.29 29.64
N GLY A 209 16.67 -10.35 29.30
CA GLY A 209 16.84 -11.54 30.11
C GLY A 209 18.21 -11.62 30.79
N PHE A 210 18.38 -12.66 31.55
CA PHE A 210 19.64 -13.01 32.20
C PHE A 210 19.89 -14.52 32.09
N SER A 211 20.91 -14.90 31.36
CA SER A 211 21.26 -16.32 31.14
C SER A 211 22.26 -16.81 32.16
N VAL A 212 22.02 -18.01 32.65
CA VAL A 212 22.98 -18.81 33.45
C VAL A 212 22.91 -20.26 32.99
N HIS A 213 23.90 -21.07 33.37
CA HIS A 213 23.87 -22.49 33.06
C HIS A 213 22.57 -23.15 33.58
N PRO A 214 21.85 -23.93 32.77
CA PRO A 214 20.55 -24.50 33.15
C PRO A 214 20.55 -25.26 34.48
N GLY A 215 21.63 -25.97 34.77
CA GLY A 215 21.81 -26.71 36.05
C GLY A 215 21.84 -25.79 37.31
N SER A 216 22.06 -24.48 37.13
CA SER A 216 22.13 -23.49 38.22
C SER A 216 21.07 -22.39 38.04
N ALA A 217 20.07 -22.64 37.21
CA ALA A 217 19.10 -21.59 36.80
C ALA A 217 18.04 -21.29 37.84
N LYS A 218 17.82 -22.16 38.83
CA LYS A 218 16.74 -21.96 39.80
C LYS A 218 16.91 -20.62 40.52
N ASN A 219 15.88 -19.78 40.45
CA ASN A 219 15.82 -18.42 41.04
C ASN A 219 16.87 -17.42 40.51
N ALA A 220 17.65 -17.77 39.48
CA ALA A 220 18.72 -16.95 38.89
C ALA A 220 18.40 -16.56 37.45
N MET A 221 18.03 -17.50 36.59
CA MET A 221 17.75 -17.24 35.19
C MET A 221 16.49 -16.36 35.00
N LYS A 222 16.59 -15.43 34.08
CA LYS A 222 15.47 -14.66 33.52
C LYS A 222 15.43 -14.92 32.03
N ASN A 223 14.55 -15.82 31.59
CA ASN A 223 14.44 -16.14 30.16
C ASN A 223 13.58 -15.10 29.46
N ALA A 224 14.19 -14.31 28.58
CA ALA A 224 13.50 -13.22 27.88
C ALA A 224 12.36 -13.74 26.98
N GLN A 225 12.53 -14.88 26.32
CA GLN A 225 11.46 -15.46 25.49
C GLN A 225 10.25 -15.86 26.33
N ASN A 226 10.42 -16.47 27.49
CA ASN A 226 9.31 -16.81 28.38
C ASN A 226 8.55 -15.56 28.83
N ILE A 227 9.29 -14.50 29.20
CA ILE A 227 8.68 -13.22 29.62
C ILE A 227 7.92 -12.59 28.45
N ALA A 228 8.48 -12.63 27.22
CA ALA A 228 7.81 -12.13 26.03
C ALA A 228 6.51 -12.89 25.72
N ILE A 229 6.51 -14.22 25.88
CA ILE A 229 5.31 -15.05 25.74
C ILE A 229 4.27 -14.71 26.82
N GLU A 230 4.71 -14.55 28.08
CA GLU A 230 3.81 -14.13 29.17
C GLU A 230 3.20 -12.76 28.92
N PHE A 231 4.00 -11.79 28.42
CA PHE A 231 3.52 -10.47 28.02
C PHE A 231 2.45 -10.57 26.93
N HIS A 232 2.74 -11.31 25.84
CA HIS A 232 1.78 -11.50 24.77
C HIS A 232 0.47 -12.13 25.24
N ASN A 233 0.56 -13.13 26.11
CA ASN A 233 -0.61 -13.81 26.66
C ASN A 233 -1.38 -12.98 27.70
N ALA A 234 -0.78 -11.93 28.24
CA ALA A 234 -1.46 -10.99 29.15
C ALA A 234 -2.32 -9.96 28.41
N LEU A 235 -2.10 -9.76 27.09
CA LEU A 235 -2.98 -8.93 26.26
C LEU A 235 -4.34 -9.62 26.08
N PRO A 236 -5.43 -8.85 25.93
CA PRO A 236 -6.76 -9.41 25.73
C PRO A 236 -6.81 -10.36 24.54
N TYR A 237 -7.19 -11.60 24.78
CA TYR A 237 -7.15 -12.65 23.74
C TYR A 237 -8.08 -12.35 22.56
N TYR A 238 -9.22 -11.75 22.82
CA TYR A 238 -10.23 -11.46 21.80
C TYR A 238 -9.98 -10.14 21.04
N ASP A 239 -9.01 -9.34 21.47
CA ASP A 239 -8.60 -8.11 20.77
C ASP A 239 -7.49 -8.42 19.76
N ARG A 240 -7.65 -9.49 18.99
CA ARG A 240 -6.78 -9.89 17.89
C ARG A 240 -7.55 -9.81 16.57
N PRO A 241 -6.91 -9.52 15.44
CA PRO A 241 -7.59 -9.40 14.13
C PRO A 241 -8.49 -10.60 13.79
N GLU A 242 -8.11 -11.80 14.26
CA GLU A 242 -8.86 -13.03 14.02
C GLU A 242 -10.23 -13.08 14.73
N TYR A 243 -10.48 -12.16 15.66
CA TYR A 243 -11.69 -12.14 16.49
C TYR A 243 -12.42 -10.79 16.48
N THR A 244 -11.89 -9.80 15.77
CA THR A 244 -12.45 -8.45 15.70
C THR A 244 -13.08 -8.18 14.35
N GLU A 245 -14.09 -7.32 14.32
CA GLU A 245 -14.80 -6.90 13.12
C GLU A 245 -15.28 -5.45 13.22
N ASN A 246 -15.61 -4.85 12.10
CA ASN A 246 -16.14 -3.48 11.98
C ASN A 246 -15.21 -2.43 12.61
N ARG A 247 -15.64 -1.81 13.73
CA ARG A 247 -14.92 -0.75 14.47
C ARG A 247 -14.23 -1.24 15.73
N GLU A 248 -14.06 -2.53 15.89
CA GLU A 248 -13.35 -3.09 17.03
C GLU A 248 -11.84 -2.94 16.85
N GLY A 249 -11.17 -2.39 17.86
CA GLY A 249 -9.72 -2.25 17.89
C GLY A 249 -9.01 -3.59 18.14
N PHE A 250 -7.72 -3.66 17.79
CA PHE A 250 -6.95 -4.89 17.97
C PHE A 250 -5.47 -4.67 18.24
N TYR A 251 -4.83 -5.71 18.80
CA TYR A 251 -3.38 -5.86 18.94
C TYR A 251 -2.91 -7.02 18.04
N HIS A 252 -2.24 -6.72 16.94
CA HIS A 252 -1.73 -7.72 16.00
C HIS A 252 -0.23 -7.92 16.21
N LEU A 253 0.18 -9.11 16.69
CA LEU A 253 1.59 -9.48 16.77
C LEU A 253 2.13 -9.80 15.36
N CYS A 254 2.94 -8.91 14.80
CA CYS A 254 3.53 -9.06 13.47
C CYS A 254 4.86 -9.80 13.50
N SER A 255 5.65 -9.61 14.55
CA SER A 255 6.97 -10.25 14.67
C SER A 255 7.31 -10.59 16.12
N MET A 256 8.03 -11.69 16.30
CA MET A 256 8.62 -12.10 17.57
C MET A 256 9.95 -12.79 17.31
N GLU A 257 11.03 -12.28 17.90
CA GLU A 257 12.36 -12.85 17.80
C GLU A 257 13.07 -12.82 19.17
N GLY A 258 14.04 -13.67 19.38
CA GLY A 258 14.85 -13.58 20.59
C GLY A 258 15.52 -14.89 21.03
N ASP A 259 16.21 -14.77 22.15
CA ASP A 259 16.84 -15.86 22.90
C ASP A 259 16.64 -15.71 24.42
N VAL A 260 17.44 -16.43 25.23
CA VAL A 260 17.34 -16.34 26.70
C VAL A 260 17.69 -14.96 27.22
N THR A 261 18.56 -14.20 26.52
CA THR A 261 19.10 -12.92 26.99
C THR A 261 18.32 -11.72 26.51
N GLY A 262 17.58 -11.85 25.42
CA GLY A 262 16.79 -10.78 24.84
C GLY A 262 15.68 -11.30 23.94
N ALA A 263 14.55 -10.59 23.92
CA ALA A 263 13.47 -10.82 22.98
C ALA A 263 12.84 -9.50 22.52
N LYS A 264 12.32 -9.48 21.31
CA LYS A 264 11.61 -8.33 20.73
C LYS A 264 10.29 -8.80 20.16
N LEU A 265 9.27 -7.99 20.35
CA LEU A 265 7.96 -8.18 19.73
C LEU A 265 7.57 -6.89 19.01
N GLY A 266 7.01 -7.03 17.81
CA GLY A 266 6.44 -5.93 17.05
C GLY A 266 4.93 -6.11 16.90
N TYR A 267 4.16 -5.07 17.22
CA TYR A 267 2.72 -5.06 17.14
C TYR A 267 2.23 -3.94 16.24
N ILE A 268 1.18 -4.23 15.48
CA ILE A 268 0.27 -3.22 14.93
C ILE A 268 -0.90 -3.09 15.89
N VAL A 269 -1.27 -1.85 16.21
CA VAL A 269 -2.40 -1.52 17.08
C VAL A 269 -3.39 -0.68 16.27
N ARG A 270 -4.66 -1.01 16.35
CA ARG A 270 -5.76 -0.29 15.71
C ARG A 270 -6.87 -0.03 16.72
N ASP A 271 -7.62 1.10 16.50
CA ASP A 271 -8.79 1.50 17.32
C ASP A 271 -9.78 2.28 16.46
#